data_824be9c516b649694c7123083328b241
#
_entry.id   824be9c516b649694c7123083328b241
#
_cell.length_a   1.000
_cell.length_b   1.000
_cell.length_c   1.000
_cell.angle_alpha   90.00
_cell.angle_beta   90.00
_cell.angle_gamma   90.00
#
_symmetry.space_group_name_H-M   'P 1'
#
loop_
_entity.id
_entity.type
_entity.pdbx_description
1 polymer ?
#
loop_
_entity_poly.entity_id
_entity_poly.type
_entity_poly.pdbx_seq_one_letter_code
_entity_poly.pdbx_strand_id
1 'polypeptide(L)'
;MEQFIAFEGADGCGKSTQMDRLAQWLEARGDEVVKVREPGSTDLGERIRSILLDASIPMTAEGEALLFFASRCQLLDEVIEPALKRGAWVLADRFYLSTIVYQGMAGDLEVDQVKDLCQVILGTRRPALHLVLDLPTDLLLQRLKTRAGDGDRFESREGMIENTAAAFRSVSGLPGDCIERIDSRGSEDEVAERIIAIVDSLQRINSSGDVNDG
;
A
#
# COMPACT_ATOMS: atom_id res chain seq x y z
N MET A 1 -14.92 -1.49 3.29
CA MET A 1 -14.33 -2.79 2.82
C MET A 1 -13.51 -3.39 3.97
N GLU A 2 -14.17 -4.03 4.91
CA GLU A 2 -13.60 -4.41 6.22
C GLU A 2 -12.39 -5.35 6.18
N GLN A 3 -12.31 -6.23 5.18
CA GLN A 3 -11.23 -7.20 5.01
C GLN A 3 -10.18 -6.76 3.98
N PHE A 4 -10.07 -5.44 3.74
CA PHE A 4 -9.08 -4.89 2.81
C PHE A 4 -8.04 -4.07 3.58
N ILE A 5 -6.77 -4.50 3.55
CA ILE A 5 -5.64 -3.85 4.21
C ILE A 5 -4.59 -3.49 3.15
N ALA A 6 -4.09 -2.25 3.19
CA ALA A 6 -2.98 -1.80 2.37
C ALA A 6 -1.70 -1.64 3.21
N PHE A 7 -0.61 -2.23 2.75
CA PHE A 7 0.73 -2.04 3.28
C PHE A 7 1.42 -0.91 2.53
N GLU A 8 1.83 0.11 3.24
CA GLU A 8 2.41 1.34 2.72
C GLU A 8 3.77 1.63 3.37
N GLY A 9 4.56 2.49 2.77
CA GLY A 9 5.87 2.87 3.29
C GLY A 9 6.94 2.89 2.20
N ALA A 10 8.10 3.46 2.50
CA ALA A 10 9.23 3.57 1.58
C ALA A 10 9.79 2.19 1.17
N ASP A 11 10.58 2.15 0.10
CA ASP A 11 11.23 0.91 -0.32
C ASP A 11 12.25 0.45 0.74
N GLY A 12 12.32 -0.86 0.95
CA GLY A 12 13.17 -1.45 1.99
C GLY A 12 12.60 -1.46 3.41
N CYS A 13 11.41 -0.88 3.67
CA CYS A 13 10.83 -0.85 5.03
C CYS A 13 10.26 -2.20 5.50
N GLY A 14 10.12 -3.21 4.60
CA GLY A 14 9.72 -4.57 4.97
C GLY A 14 8.26 -4.93 4.65
N LYS A 15 7.55 -4.15 3.81
CA LYS A 15 6.14 -4.38 3.45
C LYS A 15 5.83 -5.80 3.05
N SER A 16 6.52 -6.32 2.03
CA SER A 16 6.24 -7.66 1.47
C SER A 16 6.44 -8.77 2.50
N THR A 17 7.50 -8.69 3.32
CA THR A 17 7.75 -9.64 4.42
C THR A 17 6.61 -9.62 5.43
N GLN A 18 6.16 -8.45 5.85
CA GLN A 18 5.10 -8.31 6.84
C GLN A 18 3.73 -8.68 6.29
N MET A 19 3.49 -8.40 5.02
CA MET A 19 2.28 -8.86 4.33
C MET A 19 2.22 -10.39 4.25
N ASP A 20 3.34 -11.06 3.95
CA ASP A 20 3.40 -12.53 3.94
C ASP A 20 3.15 -13.13 5.33
N ARG A 21 3.69 -12.52 6.38
CA ARG A 21 3.46 -12.96 7.77
C ARG A 21 2.01 -12.78 8.20
N LEU A 22 1.40 -11.65 7.87
CA LEU A 22 -0.03 -11.42 8.15
C LEU A 22 -0.90 -12.41 7.36
N ALA A 23 -0.57 -12.67 6.09
CA ALA A 23 -1.27 -13.67 5.29
C ALA A 23 -1.22 -15.06 5.94
N GLN A 24 -0.05 -15.53 6.34
CA GLN A 24 0.12 -16.81 7.02
C GLN A 24 -0.68 -16.88 8.33
N TRP A 25 -0.74 -15.80 9.10
CA TRP A 25 -1.50 -15.76 10.34
C TRP A 25 -3.01 -15.84 10.08
N LEU A 26 -3.53 -15.16 9.07
CA LEU A 26 -4.94 -15.25 8.66
C LEU A 26 -5.28 -16.65 8.11
N GLU A 27 -4.46 -17.19 7.21
CA GLU A 27 -4.63 -18.53 6.64
C GLU A 27 -4.62 -19.64 7.71
N ALA A 28 -3.77 -19.52 8.74
CA ALA A 28 -3.75 -20.45 9.86
C ALA A 28 -5.04 -20.44 10.69
N ARG A 29 -5.85 -19.40 10.59
CA ARG A 29 -7.18 -19.27 11.21
C ARG A 29 -8.31 -19.76 10.30
N GLY A 30 -7.99 -20.17 9.07
CA GLY A 30 -8.95 -20.64 8.08
C GLY A 30 -9.50 -19.57 7.15
N ASP A 31 -8.95 -18.34 7.21
CA ASP A 31 -9.36 -17.27 6.31
C ASP A 31 -8.75 -17.45 4.90
N GLU A 32 -9.51 -17.14 3.85
CA GLU A 32 -8.97 -17.00 2.50
C GLU A 32 -8.24 -15.65 2.38
N VAL A 33 -7.02 -15.65 1.83
CA VAL A 33 -6.22 -14.43 1.64
C VAL A 33 -5.83 -14.24 0.19
N VAL A 34 -6.11 -13.06 -0.35
CA VAL A 34 -5.68 -12.63 -1.68
C VAL A 34 -4.65 -11.53 -1.53
N LYS A 35 -3.43 -11.79 -1.99
CA LYS A 35 -2.35 -10.80 -2.03
C LYS A 35 -2.31 -10.13 -3.39
N VAL A 36 -2.24 -8.81 -3.40
CA VAL A 36 -2.11 -7.98 -4.60
C VAL A 36 -0.99 -6.96 -4.44
N ARG A 37 -0.50 -6.42 -5.53
CA ARG A 37 0.48 -5.32 -5.52
C ARG A 37 0.10 -4.23 -6.52
N GLU A 38 0.44 -3.00 -6.22
CA GLU A 38 0.31 -1.88 -7.14
C GLU A 38 1.67 -1.27 -7.53
N PRO A 39 1.83 -0.90 -8.82
CA PRO A 39 0.96 -1.26 -9.94
C PRO A 39 1.11 -2.73 -10.31
N GLY A 40 0.04 -3.39 -10.81
CA GLY A 40 0.12 -4.80 -11.22
C GLY A 40 -1.10 -5.64 -10.83
N SER A 41 -0.87 -6.95 -10.72
CA SER A 41 -1.82 -8.00 -10.28
C SER A 41 -3.03 -8.23 -11.20
N THR A 42 -3.06 -7.65 -12.40
CA THR A 42 -3.96 -7.95 -13.51
C THR A 42 -3.14 -7.92 -14.80
N ASP A 43 -3.65 -8.51 -15.88
CA ASP A 43 -2.94 -8.50 -17.18
C ASP A 43 -2.66 -7.06 -17.66
N LEU A 44 -3.66 -6.17 -17.54
CA LEU A 44 -3.49 -4.76 -17.86
C LEU A 44 -2.52 -4.08 -16.90
N GLY A 45 -2.68 -4.34 -15.59
CA GLY A 45 -1.83 -3.77 -14.55
C GLY A 45 -0.36 -4.13 -14.71
N GLU A 46 -0.04 -5.38 -15.09
CA GLU A 46 1.36 -5.80 -15.32
C GLU A 46 1.97 -5.12 -16.57
N ARG A 47 1.19 -4.88 -17.62
CA ARG A 47 1.64 -4.12 -18.79
C ARG A 47 1.90 -2.65 -18.43
N ILE A 48 1.00 -2.05 -17.65
CA ILE A 48 1.17 -0.68 -17.14
C ILE A 48 2.40 -0.61 -16.24
N ARG A 49 2.61 -1.60 -15.35
CA ARG A 49 3.80 -1.70 -14.52
C ARG A 49 5.08 -1.70 -15.36
N SER A 50 5.12 -2.48 -16.43
CA SER A 50 6.29 -2.53 -17.32
C SER A 50 6.61 -1.15 -17.91
N ILE A 51 5.59 -0.36 -18.28
CA ILE A 51 5.75 1.01 -18.78
C ILE A 51 6.25 1.94 -17.67
N LEU A 52 5.62 1.87 -16.49
CA LEU A 52 5.94 2.74 -15.34
C LEU A 52 7.36 2.54 -14.81
N LEU A 53 7.88 1.30 -14.84
CA LEU A 53 9.21 0.99 -14.32
C LEU A 53 10.32 1.17 -15.37
N ASP A 54 9.97 1.31 -16.65
CA ASP A 54 10.96 1.55 -17.72
C ASP A 54 11.48 2.99 -17.67
N ALA A 55 12.72 3.15 -17.22
CA ALA A 55 13.38 4.46 -17.15
C ALA A 55 13.66 5.09 -18.52
N SER A 56 13.61 4.32 -19.61
CA SER A 56 13.81 4.83 -20.96
C SER A 56 12.57 5.57 -21.52
N ILE A 57 11.39 5.40 -20.91
CA ILE A 57 10.14 6.03 -21.33
C ILE A 57 9.96 7.36 -20.59
N PRO A 58 10.09 8.52 -21.27
CA PRO A 58 9.80 9.80 -20.62
C PRO A 58 8.31 9.94 -20.39
N MET A 59 7.91 10.35 -19.19
CA MET A 59 6.51 10.60 -18.84
C MET A 59 6.37 11.93 -18.11
N THR A 60 5.25 12.63 -18.33
CA THR A 60 4.85 13.74 -17.45
C THR A 60 4.34 13.19 -16.12
N ALA A 61 4.34 14.02 -15.08
CA ALA A 61 3.84 13.62 -13.77
C ALA A 61 2.36 13.19 -13.82
N GLU A 62 1.56 13.89 -14.60
CA GLU A 62 0.14 13.56 -14.81
C GLU A 62 -0.02 12.24 -15.55
N GLY A 63 0.78 11.99 -16.61
CA GLY A 63 0.77 10.74 -17.36
C GLY A 63 1.12 9.55 -16.47
N GLU A 64 2.14 9.70 -15.62
CA GLU A 64 2.55 8.69 -14.63
C GLU A 64 1.41 8.40 -13.64
N ALA A 65 0.81 9.44 -13.05
CA ALA A 65 -0.31 9.29 -12.12
C ALA A 65 -1.51 8.60 -12.77
N LEU A 66 -1.90 9.00 -13.97
CA LEU A 66 -3.02 8.40 -14.70
C LEU A 66 -2.82 6.91 -14.99
N LEU A 67 -1.59 6.49 -15.27
CA LEU A 67 -1.26 5.07 -15.43
C LEU A 67 -1.42 4.29 -14.12
N PHE A 68 -0.99 4.85 -12.98
CA PHE A 68 -1.28 4.23 -11.67
C PHE A 68 -2.78 4.09 -11.43
N PHE A 69 -3.57 5.11 -11.74
CA PHE A 69 -5.01 5.06 -11.58
C PHE A 69 -5.68 4.05 -12.53
N ALA A 70 -5.23 3.95 -13.78
CA ALA A 70 -5.75 2.96 -14.72
C ALA A 70 -5.48 1.53 -14.22
N SER A 71 -4.27 1.24 -13.75
CA SER A 71 -3.94 -0.06 -13.14
C SER A 71 -4.82 -0.36 -11.93
N ARG A 72 -5.03 0.63 -11.06
CA ARG A 72 -5.85 0.49 -9.85
C ARG A 72 -7.33 0.24 -10.14
N CYS A 73 -7.92 0.94 -11.10
CA CYS A 73 -9.29 0.69 -11.54
C CYS A 73 -9.49 -0.77 -11.93
N GLN A 74 -8.59 -1.28 -12.76
CA GLN A 74 -8.66 -2.67 -13.22
C GLN A 74 -8.49 -3.65 -12.05
N LEU A 75 -7.55 -3.39 -11.15
CA LEU A 75 -7.28 -4.22 -9.97
C LEU A 75 -8.49 -4.28 -9.03
N LEU A 76 -9.17 -3.15 -8.81
CA LEU A 76 -10.39 -3.09 -8.01
C LEU A 76 -11.48 -3.97 -8.59
N ASP A 77 -11.75 -3.85 -9.88
CA ASP A 77 -12.87 -4.52 -10.53
C ASP A 77 -12.61 -6.02 -10.75
N GLU A 78 -11.39 -6.41 -11.13
CA GLU A 78 -11.09 -7.80 -11.48
C GLU A 78 -10.68 -8.67 -10.28
N VAL A 79 -10.07 -8.08 -9.25
CA VAL A 79 -9.45 -8.88 -8.17
C VAL A 79 -9.99 -8.49 -6.80
N ILE A 80 -9.91 -7.21 -6.41
CA ILE A 80 -10.19 -6.81 -5.04
C ILE A 80 -11.66 -6.98 -4.69
N GLU A 81 -12.57 -6.38 -5.46
CA GLU A 81 -14.00 -6.50 -5.17
C GLU A 81 -14.53 -7.94 -5.25
N PRO A 82 -14.17 -8.76 -6.26
CA PRO A 82 -14.57 -10.15 -6.27
C PRO A 82 -14.05 -10.97 -5.08
N ALA A 83 -12.82 -10.69 -4.62
CA ALA A 83 -12.25 -11.33 -3.43
C ALA A 83 -13.04 -10.97 -2.16
N LEU A 84 -13.29 -9.69 -1.94
CA LEU A 84 -14.05 -9.21 -0.78
C LEU A 84 -15.51 -9.71 -0.79
N LYS A 85 -16.15 -9.77 -1.96
CA LYS A 85 -17.54 -10.30 -2.11
C LYS A 85 -17.67 -11.76 -1.69
N ARG A 86 -16.61 -12.57 -1.80
CA ARG A 86 -16.61 -13.97 -1.33
C ARG A 86 -16.07 -14.15 0.09
N GLY A 87 -15.81 -13.03 0.80
CA GLY A 87 -15.35 -13.05 2.19
C GLY A 87 -13.85 -13.25 2.37
N ALA A 88 -13.05 -13.12 1.31
CA ALA A 88 -11.61 -13.21 1.40
C ALA A 88 -11.00 -11.92 1.96
N TRP A 89 -9.89 -12.05 2.68
CA TRP A 89 -9.02 -10.94 3.00
C TRP A 89 -8.23 -10.50 1.78
N VAL A 90 -8.12 -9.19 1.58
CA VAL A 90 -7.26 -8.62 0.54
C VAL A 90 -6.13 -7.85 1.21
N LEU A 91 -4.90 -8.24 0.91
CA LEU A 91 -3.68 -7.57 1.36
C LEU A 91 -2.98 -6.95 0.14
N ALA A 92 -2.86 -5.63 0.12
CA ALA A 92 -2.22 -4.91 -0.98
C ALA A 92 -0.82 -4.42 -0.59
N ASP A 93 0.20 -4.77 -1.38
CA ASP A 93 1.52 -4.12 -1.34
C ASP A 93 1.42 -2.82 -2.14
N ARG A 94 1.27 -1.71 -1.44
CA ARG A 94 0.93 -0.37 -1.91
C ARG A 94 -0.54 -0.24 -2.35
N PHE A 95 -1.06 0.95 -2.14
CA PHE A 95 -2.33 1.40 -2.68
C PHE A 95 -2.26 2.92 -2.88
N TYR A 96 -3.35 3.64 -2.80
CA TYR A 96 -3.40 5.05 -3.17
C TYR A 96 -2.62 6.01 -2.24
N LEU A 97 -2.29 5.66 -1.00
CA LEU A 97 -1.38 6.48 -0.20
C LEU A 97 0.00 6.59 -0.85
N SER A 98 0.47 5.51 -1.49
CA SER A 98 1.70 5.56 -2.30
C SER A 98 1.58 6.58 -3.44
N THR A 99 0.41 6.71 -4.10
CA THR A 99 0.21 7.72 -5.14
C THR A 99 0.25 9.14 -4.56
N ILE A 100 -0.39 9.38 -3.40
CA ILE A 100 -0.29 10.68 -2.73
C ILE A 100 1.16 11.01 -2.38
N VAL A 101 1.94 10.02 -1.93
CA VAL A 101 3.35 10.23 -1.57
C VAL A 101 4.22 10.44 -2.82
N TYR A 102 4.21 9.50 -3.77
CA TYR A 102 5.17 9.50 -4.87
C TYR A 102 4.85 10.54 -5.95
N GLN A 103 3.58 10.72 -6.32
CA GLN A 103 3.20 11.70 -7.35
C GLN A 103 2.88 13.08 -6.77
N GLY A 104 2.42 13.14 -5.50
CA GLY A 104 2.12 14.39 -4.81
C GLY A 104 3.29 14.90 -3.95
N MET A 105 3.44 14.37 -2.72
CA MET A 105 4.33 14.95 -1.69
C MET A 105 5.82 14.93 -2.05
N ALA A 106 6.28 13.89 -2.73
CA ALA A 106 7.65 13.72 -3.22
C ALA A 106 7.77 13.87 -4.74
N GLY A 107 6.66 14.09 -5.43
CA GLY A 107 6.56 14.29 -6.88
C GLY A 107 6.24 15.73 -7.24
N ASP A 108 5.82 15.94 -8.48
CA ASP A 108 5.62 17.26 -9.07
C ASP A 108 4.13 17.69 -9.13
N LEU A 109 3.19 16.84 -8.66
CA LEU A 109 1.76 17.18 -8.65
C LEU A 109 1.36 17.82 -7.32
N GLU A 110 0.36 18.70 -7.37
CA GLU A 110 -0.25 19.24 -6.16
C GLU A 110 -0.99 18.13 -5.40
N VAL A 111 -0.70 18.01 -4.10
CA VAL A 111 -1.24 16.93 -3.24
C VAL A 111 -2.77 16.89 -3.23
N ASP A 112 -3.41 18.05 -3.22
CA ASP A 112 -4.88 18.14 -3.21
C ASP A 112 -5.47 17.63 -4.53
N GLN A 113 -4.84 17.90 -5.68
CA GLN A 113 -5.26 17.36 -6.97
C GLN A 113 -5.16 15.84 -7.01
N VAL A 114 -4.08 15.26 -6.47
CA VAL A 114 -3.92 13.81 -6.36
C VAL A 114 -5.00 13.21 -5.47
N LYS A 115 -5.32 13.84 -4.34
CA LYS A 115 -6.40 13.40 -3.44
C LYS A 115 -7.77 13.48 -4.08
N ASP A 116 -8.06 14.54 -4.84
CA ASP A 116 -9.32 14.68 -5.58
C ASP A 116 -9.48 13.55 -6.61
N LEU A 117 -8.43 13.21 -7.35
CA LEU A 117 -8.43 12.08 -8.26
C LEU A 117 -8.64 10.75 -7.50
N CYS A 118 -7.98 10.56 -6.36
CA CYS A 118 -8.22 9.39 -5.51
C CYS A 118 -9.69 9.32 -5.10
N GLN A 119 -10.29 10.42 -4.64
CA GLN A 119 -11.69 10.46 -4.20
C GLN A 119 -12.66 10.11 -5.33
N VAL A 120 -12.44 10.65 -6.53
CA VAL A 120 -13.28 10.40 -7.71
C VAL A 120 -13.20 8.93 -8.14
N ILE A 121 -12.00 8.36 -8.18
CA ILE A 121 -11.76 7.00 -8.71
C ILE A 121 -12.14 5.93 -7.69
N LEU A 122 -11.80 6.13 -6.43
CA LEU A 122 -12.02 5.13 -5.40
C LEU A 122 -13.44 5.17 -4.83
N GLY A 123 -13.97 6.37 -4.59
CA GLY A 123 -15.24 6.52 -3.87
C GLY A 123 -15.17 5.85 -2.50
N THR A 124 -16.00 4.82 -2.30
CA THR A 124 -16.02 3.99 -1.09
C THR A 124 -15.12 2.75 -1.17
N ARG A 125 -14.48 2.50 -2.31
CA ARG A 125 -13.64 1.31 -2.58
C ARG A 125 -12.24 1.47 -2.00
N ARG A 126 -12.16 1.65 -0.69
CA ARG A 126 -10.92 1.96 0.04
C ARG A 126 -10.59 0.88 1.05
N PRO A 127 -9.29 0.69 1.38
CA PRO A 127 -8.89 -0.17 2.49
C PRO A 127 -9.58 0.25 3.80
N ALA A 128 -9.92 -0.73 4.61
CA ALA A 128 -10.35 -0.49 5.98
C ALA A 128 -9.19 0.02 6.85
N LEU A 129 -7.97 -0.37 6.48
CA LEU A 129 -6.76 -0.03 7.20
C LEU A 129 -5.59 0.16 6.25
N HIS A 130 -4.85 1.24 6.45
CA HIS A 130 -3.51 1.43 5.89
C HIS A 130 -2.47 1.21 6.98
N LEU A 131 -1.57 0.25 6.77
CA LEU A 131 -0.40 0.00 7.62
C LEU A 131 0.81 0.68 7.00
N VAL A 132 1.19 1.82 7.53
CA VAL A 132 2.38 2.56 7.08
C VAL A 132 3.59 2.09 7.88
N LEU A 133 4.46 1.31 7.24
CA LEU A 133 5.68 0.83 7.84
C LEU A 133 6.74 1.95 7.84
N ASP A 134 7.11 2.42 9.03
CA ASP A 134 8.15 3.43 9.22
C ASP A 134 9.45 2.79 9.69
N LEU A 135 10.50 3.01 8.92
CA LEU A 135 11.87 2.63 9.26
C LEU A 135 12.76 3.87 9.15
N PRO A 136 13.69 4.10 10.10
CA PRO A 136 14.67 5.16 9.98
C PRO A 136 15.40 5.16 8.65
N THR A 137 15.61 6.33 8.07
CA THR A 137 16.15 6.48 6.70
C THR A 137 17.52 5.85 6.52
N ASP A 138 18.39 5.93 7.54
CA ASP A 138 19.70 5.29 7.57
C ASP A 138 19.62 3.76 7.44
N LEU A 139 18.63 3.14 8.10
CA LEU A 139 18.37 1.70 8.01
C LEU A 139 17.75 1.33 6.65
N LEU A 140 16.86 2.17 6.09
CA LEU A 140 16.36 1.98 4.72
C LEU A 140 17.50 1.94 3.72
N LEU A 141 18.37 2.95 3.75
CA LEU A 141 19.53 3.05 2.85
C LEU A 141 20.49 1.86 3.03
N GLN A 142 20.68 1.39 4.25
CA GLN A 142 21.49 0.20 4.52
C GLN A 142 20.87 -1.05 3.89
N ARG A 143 19.57 -1.29 4.06
CA ARG A 143 18.85 -2.44 3.48
C ARG A 143 18.88 -2.43 1.95
N LEU A 144 18.66 -1.26 1.34
CA LEU A 144 18.68 -1.11 -0.11
C LEU A 144 20.06 -1.39 -0.71
N LYS A 145 21.14 -0.97 -0.04
CA LYS A 145 22.52 -1.26 -0.47
C LYS A 145 22.87 -2.76 -0.46
N THR A 146 22.22 -3.54 0.40
CA THR A 146 22.45 -5.01 0.49
C THR A 146 21.56 -5.79 -0.46
N ARG A 147 20.54 -5.16 -1.06
CA ARG A 147 19.64 -5.77 -2.04
C ARG A 147 20.37 -5.92 -3.36
N ALA A 148 20.43 -7.16 -3.90
CA ALA A 148 21.00 -7.40 -5.22
C ALA A 148 20.05 -6.90 -6.31
N GLY A 149 20.52 -6.02 -7.20
CA GLY A 149 19.79 -5.49 -8.36
C GLY A 149 19.96 -3.99 -8.52
N ASP A 150 19.87 -3.54 -9.76
CA ASP A 150 19.71 -2.11 -10.07
C ASP A 150 18.33 -1.68 -9.60
N GLY A 151 18.25 -0.58 -8.85
CA GLY A 151 16.99 0.01 -8.40
C GLY A 151 16.05 0.31 -9.57
N ASP A 152 14.74 0.36 -9.30
CA ASP A 152 13.79 0.77 -10.33
C ASP A 152 13.86 2.29 -10.60
N ARG A 153 13.04 2.76 -11.57
CA ARG A 153 12.99 4.17 -11.98
C ARG A 153 12.77 5.13 -10.80
N PHE A 154 12.01 4.71 -9.79
CA PHE A 154 11.68 5.55 -8.64
C PHE A 154 12.83 5.56 -7.63
N GLU A 155 13.44 4.41 -7.36
CA GLU A 155 14.61 4.29 -6.47
C GLU A 155 15.83 5.04 -7.02
N SER A 156 15.97 5.18 -8.34
CA SER A 156 17.11 5.83 -9.00
C SER A 156 17.08 7.37 -8.95
N ARG A 157 15.96 7.99 -8.58
CA ARG A 157 15.85 9.46 -8.45
C ARG A 157 16.59 9.91 -7.17
N GLU A 158 17.49 10.90 -7.32
CA GLU A 158 18.28 11.45 -6.20
C GLU A 158 17.37 11.97 -5.06
N GLY A 159 17.64 11.56 -3.83
CA GLY A 159 16.87 11.96 -2.64
C GLY A 159 15.45 11.36 -2.55
N MET A 160 15.03 10.52 -3.49
CA MET A 160 13.66 9.98 -3.50
C MET A 160 13.37 9.13 -2.27
N ILE A 161 14.33 8.35 -1.79
CA ILE A 161 14.15 7.47 -0.63
C ILE A 161 13.93 8.30 0.63
N GLU A 162 14.74 9.34 0.84
CA GLU A 162 14.65 10.27 1.97
C GLU A 162 13.32 11.02 1.93
N ASN A 163 12.96 11.56 0.76
CA ASN A 163 11.74 12.33 0.56
C ASN A 163 10.49 11.46 0.77
N THR A 164 10.46 10.27 0.19
CA THR A 164 9.31 9.35 0.37
C THR A 164 9.21 8.83 1.80
N ALA A 165 10.32 8.52 2.46
CA ALA A 165 10.31 8.12 3.87
C ALA A 165 9.75 9.24 4.76
N ALA A 166 10.16 10.49 4.54
CA ALA A 166 9.63 11.64 5.27
C ALA A 166 8.14 11.87 4.97
N ALA A 167 7.74 11.74 3.70
CA ALA A 167 6.35 11.90 3.27
C ALA A 167 5.44 10.82 3.90
N PHE A 168 5.84 9.54 3.92
CA PHE A 168 5.06 8.48 4.57
C PHE A 168 4.85 8.71 6.07
N ARG A 169 5.79 9.36 6.77
CA ARG A 169 5.61 9.71 8.19
C ARG A 169 4.50 10.73 8.42
N SER A 170 4.24 11.59 7.45
CA SER A 170 3.28 12.69 7.56
C SER A 170 2.05 12.56 6.67
N VAL A 171 2.01 11.60 5.74
CA VAL A 171 0.90 11.47 4.81
C VAL A 171 -0.43 11.32 5.53
N SER A 172 -1.43 12.07 5.08
CA SER A 172 -2.83 11.88 5.42
C SER A 172 -3.56 11.36 4.18
N GLY A 173 -4.42 10.36 4.38
CA GLY A 173 -5.28 9.84 3.33
C GLY A 173 -6.47 10.75 3.03
N LEU A 174 -7.54 10.14 2.56
CA LEU A 174 -8.84 10.78 2.37
C LEU A 174 -9.62 10.84 3.70
N PRO A 175 -10.62 11.71 3.83
CA PRO A 175 -11.44 11.77 5.02
C PRO A 175 -12.06 10.41 5.38
N GLY A 176 -11.90 10.00 6.63
CA GLY A 176 -12.40 8.72 7.15
C GLY A 176 -11.47 7.52 7.01
N ASP A 177 -10.26 7.71 6.47
CA ASP A 177 -9.28 6.62 6.40
C ASP A 177 -8.69 6.30 7.79
N CYS A 178 -8.51 5.01 8.05
CA CYS A 178 -7.75 4.51 9.18
C CYS A 178 -6.29 4.27 8.75
N ILE A 179 -5.36 5.00 9.35
CA ILE A 179 -3.93 4.90 9.04
C ILE A 179 -3.17 4.62 10.33
N GLU A 180 -2.56 3.43 10.41
CA GLU A 180 -1.70 3.04 11.51
C GLU A 180 -0.23 3.06 11.07
N ARG A 181 0.61 3.73 11.86
CA ARG A 181 2.06 3.81 11.62
C ARG A 181 2.78 2.78 12.49
N ILE A 182 3.49 1.89 11.80
CA ILE A 182 4.17 0.75 12.41
C ILE A 182 5.66 1.05 12.50
N ASP A 183 6.19 1.08 13.70
CA ASP A 183 7.65 1.07 13.89
C ASP A 183 8.22 -0.25 13.37
N SER A 184 8.95 -0.18 12.26
CA SER A 184 9.53 -1.36 11.58
C SER A 184 10.95 -1.70 12.05
N ARG A 185 11.38 -1.14 13.18
CA ARG A 185 12.60 -1.56 13.88
C ARG A 185 12.39 -2.85 14.63
N GLY A 186 13.47 -3.61 14.79
CA GLY A 186 13.47 -4.90 15.45
C GLY A 186 13.50 -6.07 14.47
N SER A 187 13.23 -7.26 14.99
CA SER A 187 13.10 -8.48 14.19
C SER A 187 11.80 -8.49 13.38
N GLU A 188 11.77 -9.32 12.35
CA GLU A 188 10.56 -9.51 11.55
C GLU A 188 9.38 -10.01 12.38
N ASP A 189 9.65 -10.83 13.41
CA ASP A 189 8.62 -11.37 14.32
C ASP A 189 8.02 -10.26 15.19
N GLU A 190 8.86 -9.40 15.79
CA GLU A 190 8.38 -8.27 16.60
C GLU A 190 7.51 -7.29 15.79
N VAL A 191 7.85 -7.04 14.52
CA VAL A 191 7.04 -6.18 13.66
C VAL A 191 5.72 -6.88 13.30
N ALA A 192 5.76 -8.19 13.01
CA ALA A 192 4.56 -8.97 12.72
C ALA A 192 3.59 -8.98 13.91
N GLU A 193 4.10 -9.15 15.13
CA GLU A 193 3.27 -9.11 16.35
C GLU A 193 2.54 -7.76 16.51
N ARG A 194 3.22 -6.62 16.24
CA ARG A 194 2.59 -5.29 16.27
C ARG A 194 1.46 -5.18 15.25
N ILE A 195 1.66 -5.67 14.03
CA ILE A 195 0.66 -5.64 12.95
C ILE A 195 -0.53 -6.53 13.31
N ILE A 196 -0.27 -7.76 13.73
CA ILE A 196 -1.30 -8.73 14.11
C ILE A 196 -2.17 -8.18 15.25
N ALA A 197 -1.57 -7.56 16.26
CA ALA A 197 -2.32 -6.98 17.37
C ALA A 197 -3.31 -5.89 16.92
N ILE A 198 -2.93 -5.07 15.94
CA ILE A 198 -3.79 -4.04 15.36
C ILE A 198 -4.94 -4.69 14.58
N VAL A 199 -4.64 -5.64 13.70
CA VAL A 199 -5.64 -6.31 12.86
C VAL A 199 -6.63 -7.10 13.72
N ASP A 200 -6.17 -7.82 14.75
CA ASP A 200 -7.02 -8.55 15.68
C ASP A 200 -7.96 -7.61 16.47
N SER A 201 -7.46 -6.45 16.88
CA SER A 201 -8.28 -5.44 17.57
C SER A 201 -9.39 -4.87 16.69
N LEU A 202 -9.11 -4.61 15.41
CA LEU A 202 -10.11 -4.14 14.45
C LEU A 202 -11.21 -5.18 14.20
N GLN A 203 -10.84 -6.46 14.09
CA GLN A 203 -11.83 -7.54 13.93
C GLN A 203 -12.78 -7.62 15.13
N ARG A 204 -12.28 -7.45 16.36
CA ARG A 204 -13.12 -7.48 17.56
C ARG A 204 -14.09 -6.32 17.64
N ILE A 205 -13.70 -5.13 17.21
CA ILE A 205 -14.57 -3.94 17.18
C ILE A 205 -15.71 -4.15 16.19
N ASN A 206 -15.42 -4.64 14.98
CA ASN A 206 -16.42 -4.88 13.96
C ASN A 206 -17.41 -6.00 14.37
N SER A 207 -16.90 -7.08 15.00
CA SER A 207 -17.74 -8.18 15.49
C SER A 207 -18.66 -7.77 16.66
N SER A 208 -18.30 -6.74 17.42
CA SER A 208 -19.14 -6.22 18.53
C SER A 208 -20.14 -5.16 18.10
N GLY A 209 -19.97 -4.56 16.93
CA GLY A 209 -20.90 -3.58 16.36
C GLY A 209 -22.19 -4.18 15.81
N ASP A 210 -22.15 -5.42 15.34
CA ASP A 210 -23.30 -6.14 14.75
C ASP A 210 -24.33 -6.68 15.77
N VAL A 211 -24.09 -6.53 17.08
CA VAL A 211 -24.96 -7.11 18.15
C VAL A 211 -26.03 -6.11 18.63
N ASN A 212 -26.04 -4.86 18.18
CA ASN A 212 -26.95 -3.82 18.72
C ASN A 212 -28.07 -3.34 17.79
N ASP A 213 -28.28 -3.96 16.63
CA ASP A 213 -29.45 -3.69 15.75
C ASP A 213 -30.35 -4.93 15.64
N GLY A 214 -30.94 -5.31 16.76
CA GLY A 214 -31.95 -6.35 16.87
C GLY A 214 -33.20 -5.83 17.60
#